data_e400c26b7a15b503610d360d05066b42
#
_entry.id   e400c26b7a15b503610d360d05066b42
#
_cell.length_a   1.000
_cell.length_b   1.000
_cell.length_c   1.000
_cell.angle_alpha   90.00
_cell.angle_beta   90.00
_cell.angle_gamma   90.00
#
_symmetry.space_group_name_H-M   'P 1'
#
loop_
_entity.id
_entity.type
_entity.pdbx_description
1 polymer ?
#
loop_
_entity_poly.entity_id
_entity_poly.type
_entity_poly.pdbx_seq_one_letter_code
_entity_poly.pdbx_strand_id
1 'polypeptide(L)'
;PHMLDNPAFRTEDIHGMVDVIASYPGVDDSRIGALGICGGGGYTLKATQTDKRVKAVATLSMFNFGIVRRNGFLNSGRDTIQKRLLESSQQRAAEAKGAAIKRTAGMETQDIPEEELKKMPTLYSEGYIYYGKTHRHPNSTFQYTVRSNLDLFTFDAADNMDLINQPLLMIAGDKADTLYMTQDAFKKATGTNNKELYLVKGATHIQTYWVPKYVNEIEGKLASFYKGNL
;
A
#
# COMPACT_ATOMS: atom_id res chain seq x y z
N PRO A 1 19.49 4.37 -0.86
CA PRO A 1 19.89 3.08 -1.43
C PRO A 1 18.73 2.44 -2.15
N HIS A 2 18.99 1.89 -3.35
CA HIS A 2 17.96 1.23 -4.15
C HIS A 2 17.33 0.05 -3.40
N MET A 3 16.01 -0.08 -3.52
CA MET A 3 15.21 -1.16 -2.93
C MET A 3 15.21 -1.19 -1.39
N LEU A 4 15.57 -0.11 -0.73
CA LEU A 4 15.32 0.03 0.70
C LEU A 4 13.84 0.42 0.87
N ASP A 5 13.07 -0.45 1.50
CA ASP A 5 11.67 -0.16 1.84
C ASP A 5 11.62 0.34 3.30
N ASN A 6 11.71 1.65 3.45
CA ASN A 6 11.63 2.33 4.74
C ASN A 6 10.35 3.15 4.79
N PRO A 7 9.42 2.86 5.71
CA PRO A 7 8.14 3.55 5.81
C PRO A 7 8.26 5.07 6.03
N ALA A 8 9.28 5.51 6.78
CA ALA A 8 9.49 6.94 7.01
C ALA A 8 9.86 7.67 5.70
N PHE A 9 10.73 7.08 4.88
CA PHE A 9 11.08 7.65 3.57
C PHE A 9 9.89 7.67 2.62
N ARG A 10 9.07 6.59 2.60
CA ARG A 10 7.85 6.56 1.78
C ARG A 10 6.84 7.63 2.19
N THR A 11 6.73 7.88 3.48
CA THR A 11 5.85 8.94 4.00
C THR A 11 6.40 10.32 3.62
N GLU A 12 7.71 10.53 3.77
CA GLU A 12 8.39 11.76 3.36
C GLU A 12 8.29 12.02 1.86
N ASP A 13 8.41 10.99 1.02
CA ASP A 13 8.21 11.12 -0.43
C ASP A 13 6.82 11.69 -0.76
N ILE A 14 5.78 11.33 0.01
CA ILE A 14 4.42 11.86 -0.18
C ILE A 14 4.34 13.33 0.26
N HIS A 15 4.95 13.70 1.38
CA HIS A 15 5.04 15.12 1.79
C HIS A 15 5.76 15.94 0.72
N GLY A 16 6.88 15.42 0.18
CA GLY A 16 7.61 16.06 -0.91
C GLY A 16 6.80 16.17 -2.21
N MET A 17 5.96 15.18 -2.55
CA MET A 17 5.03 15.31 -3.68
C MET A 17 4.01 16.43 -3.46
N VAL A 18 3.51 16.60 -2.24
CA VAL A 18 2.61 17.72 -1.90
C VAL A 18 3.33 19.06 -2.03
N ASP A 19 4.62 19.16 -1.60
CA ASP A 19 5.44 20.37 -1.79
C ASP A 19 5.52 20.77 -3.27
N VAL A 20 5.83 19.80 -4.13
CA VAL A 20 5.96 20.02 -5.58
C VAL A 20 4.62 20.44 -6.18
N ILE A 21 3.54 19.74 -5.87
CA ILE A 21 2.22 20.04 -6.43
C ILE A 21 1.71 21.38 -5.95
N ALA A 22 1.84 21.70 -4.65
CA ALA A 22 1.40 22.98 -4.09
C ALA A 22 2.11 24.20 -4.71
N SER A 23 3.35 24.03 -5.15
CA SER A 23 4.14 25.07 -5.79
C SER A 23 4.03 25.08 -7.32
N TYR A 24 3.33 24.11 -7.93
CA TYR A 24 3.27 23.98 -9.38
C TYR A 24 2.37 25.04 -10.02
N PRO A 25 2.83 25.75 -11.07
CA PRO A 25 2.04 26.81 -11.71
C PRO A 25 0.66 26.33 -12.18
N GLY A 26 -0.38 27.04 -11.79
CA GLY A 26 -1.78 26.73 -12.17
C GLY A 26 -2.49 25.74 -11.23
N VAL A 27 -1.81 25.23 -10.20
CA VAL A 27 -2.46 24.43 -9.15
C VAL A 27 -3.04 25.34 -8.09
N ASP A 28 -4.25 25.02 -7.65
CA ASP A 28 -4.87 25.60 -6.47
C ASP A 28 -4.47 24.78 -5.24
N ASP A 29 -3.52 25.26 -4.47
CA ASP A 29 -2.96 24.59 -3.30
C ASP A 29 -3.95 24.46 -2.13
N SER A 30 -5.05 25.19 -2.18
CA SER A 30 -6.15 25.03 -1.21
C SER A 30 -7.04 23.81 -1.49
N ARG A 31 -6.87 23.13 -2.63
CA ARG A 31 -7.70 22.03 -3.12
C ARG A 31 -6.89 20.80 -3.56
N ILE A 32 -5.92 20.40 -2.77
CA ILE A 32 -5.09 19.21 -3.04
C ILE A 32 -5.78 17.96 -2.48
N GLY A 33 -6.03 16.98 -3.34
CA GLY A 33 -6.47 15.63 -2.96
C GLY A 33 -5.34 14.62 -3.08
N ALA A 34 -5.42 13.52 -2.32
CA ALA A 34 -4.48 12.41 -2.42
C ALA A 34 -5.21 11.09 -2.68
N LEU A 35 -4.72 10.31 -3.66
CA LEU A 35 -5.15 8.94 -3.93
C LEU A 35 -4.00 7.97 -3.71
N GLY A 36 -4.18 7.02 -2.81
CA GLY A 36 -3.24 5.93 -2.60
C GLY A 36 -3.77 4.59 -3.07
N ILE A 37 -2.97 3.82 -3.84
CA ILE A 37 -3.36 2.52 -4.37
C ILE A 37 -2.48 1.45 -3.74
N CYS A 38 -3.08 0.31 -3.32
CA CYS A 38 -2.36 -0.82 -2.72
C CYS A 38 -1.48 -0.40 -1.53
N GLY A 39 -0.20 -0.74 -1.55
CA GLY A 39 0.79 -0.28 -0.55
C GLY A 39 0.93 1.24 -0.50
N GLY A 40 0.81 1.91 -1.65
CA GLY A 40 0.71 3.37 -1.70
C GLY A 40 -0.47 3.90 -0.90
N GLY A 41 -1.59 3.17 -0.83
CA GLY A 41 -2.73 3.51 0.02
C GLY A 41 -2.38 3.56 1.50
N GLY A 42 -1.61 2.58 1.99
CA GLY A 42 -1.16 2.58 3.38
C GLY A 42 -0.24 3.75 3.71
N TYR A 43 0.71 4.07 2.83
CA TYR A 43 1.62 5.21 3.03
C TYR A 43 0.90 6.55 2.86
N THR A 44 -0.06 6.66 1.94
CA THR A 44 -0.89 7.87 1.78
C THR A 44 -1.72 8.15 3.04
N LEU A 45 -2.37 7.13 3.61
CA LEU A 45 -3.05 7.30 4.89
C LEU A 45 -2.09 7.82 5.97
N LYS A 46 -0.89 7.22 6.05
CA LYS A 46 0.10 7.64 7.05
C LYS A 46 0.53 9.09 6.89
N ALA A 47 0.81 9.55 5.68
CA ALA A 47 1.18 10.93 5.41
C ALA A 47 0.03 11.91 5.73
N THR A 48 -1.20 11.58 5.33
CA THR A 48 -2.37 12.47 5.50
C THR A 48 -2.86 12.57 6.95
N GLN A 49 -2.42 11.69 7.85
CA GLN A 49 -2.65 11.85 9.28
C GLN A 49 -2.11 13.20 9.80
N THR A 50 -0.99 13.64 9.27
CA THR A 50 -0.30 14.86 9.73
C THR A 50 -0.27 15.97 8.68
N ASP A 51 -0.23 15.67 7.39
CA ASP A 51 -0.19 16.68 6.33
C ASP A 51 -1.59 17.24 6.01
N LYS A 52 -1.90 18.37 6.61
CA LYS A 52 -3.21 19.04 6.46
C LYS A 52 -3.33 19.90 5.19
N ARG A 53 -2.30 19.93 4.35
CA ARG A 53 -2.39 20.49 2.98
C ARG A 53 -3.22 19.58 2.08
N VAL A 54 -3.24 18.28 2.33
CA VAL A 54 -4.17 17.34 1.69
C VAL A 54 -5.58 17.56 2.25
N LYS A 55 -6.53 17.97 1.40
CA LYS A 55 -7.89 18.35 1.79
C LYS A 55 -8.89 17.21 1.71
N ALA A 56 -8.64 16.21 0.86
CA ALA A 56 -9.45 15.01 0.75
C ALA A 56 -8.53 13.82 0.43
N VAL A 57 -8.79 12.67 1.02
CA VAL A 57 -7.98 11.47 0.84
C VAL A 57 -8.82 10.27 0.41
N ALA A 58 -8.37 9.58 -0.64
CA ALA A 58 -8.97 8.32 -1.05
C ALA A 58 -7.92 7.20 -1.09
N THR A 59 -8.36 5.96 -0.85
CA THR A 59 -7.55 4.77 -1.08
C THR A 59 -8.28 3.76 -1.94
N LEU A 60 -7.54 3.05 -2.78
CA LEU A 60 -8.02 1.93 -3.57
C LEU A 60 -7.28 0.67 -3.16
N SER A 61 -8.01 -0.35 -2.72
CA SER A 61 -7.45 -1.64 -2.29
C SER A 61 -6.23 -1.46 -1.37
N MET A 62 -6.39 -0.65 -0.31
CA MET A 62 -5.30 -0.31 0.62
C MET A 62 -4.62 -1.56 1.16
N PHE A 63 -3.29 -1.55 1.17
CA PHE A 63 -2.48 -2.63 1.68
C PHE A 63 -1.54 -2.16 2.79
N ASN A 64 -1.61 -2.82 3.94
CA ASN A 64 -0.79 -2.50 5.10
C ASN A 64 0.51 -3.32 5.09
N PHE A 65 1.54 -2.80 4.44
CA PHE A 65 2.81 -3.50 4.28
C PHE A 65 3.43 -3.93 5.61
N GLY A 66 3.46 -3.05 6.59
CA GLY A 66 4.09 -3.35 7.89
C GLY A 66 3.46 -4.55 8.57
N ILE A 67 2.14 -4.57 8.68
CA ILE A 67 1.40 -5.68 9.29
C ILE A 67 1.65 -6.98 8.51
N VAL A 68 1.59 -6.95 7.18
CA VAL A 68 1.81 -8.15 6.37
C VAL A 68 3.26 -8.61 6.43
N ARG A 69 4.24 -7.70 6.40
CA ARG A 69 5.65 -8.09 6.54
C ARG A 69 5.95 -8.66 7.92
N ARG A 70 5.35 -8.13 8.97
CA ARG A 70 5.50 -8.65 10.33
C ARG A 70 4.77 -9.98 10.53
N ASN A 71 3.49 -10.02 10.26
CA ASN A 71 2.61 -11.12 10.64
C ASN A 71 2.45 -12.20 9.56
N GLY A 72 2.92 -11.95 8.32
CA GLY A 72 2.51 -12.71 7.15
C GLY A 72 1.09 -12.34 6.69
N PHE A 73 0.77 -12.66 5.43
CA PHE A 73 -0.58 -12.46 4.91
C PHE A 73 -1.58 -13.35 5.68
N LEU A 74 -2.68 -12.78 6.11
CA LEU A 74 -3.67 -13.42 6.98
C LEU A 74 -3.04 -14.01 8.29
N ASN A 75 -1.99 -13.37 8.79
CA ASN A 75 -1.25 -13.78 9.99
C ASN A 75 -0.50 -15.12 9.89
N SER A 76 -0.19 -15.59 8.68
CA SER A 76 0.45 -16.87 8.39
C SER A 76 1.92 -17.00 8.83
N GLY A 77 2.56 -15.92 9.24
CA GLY A 77 3.99 -15.89 9.57
C GLY A 77 4.33 -15.39 10.99
N ARG A 78 3.36 -15.39 11.91
CA ARG A 78 3.57 -14.88 13.27
C ARG A 78 4.62 -15.65 14.07
N ASP A 79 4.70 -16.93 13.88
CA ASP A 79 5.68 -17.83 14.51
C ASP A 79 7.12 -17.57 14.08
N THR A 80 7.32 -16.94 12.93
CA THR A 80 8.64 -16.66 12.33
C THR A 80 9.14 -15.24 12.60
N ILE A 81 8.39 -14.38 13.29
CA ILE A 81 8.73 -12.96 13.50
C ILE A 81 10.14 -12.78 14.08
N GLN A 82 10.44 -13.46 15.19
CA GLN A 82 11.72 -13.30 15.88
C GLN A 82 12.91 -13.81 15.04
N LYS A 83 12.71 -14.92 14.33
CA LYS A 83 13.72 -15.45 13.39
C LYS A 83 14.04 -14.44 12.29
N ARG A 84 13.00 -13.85 11.65
CA ARG A 84 13.18 -12.87 10.57
C ARG A 84 13.79 -11.56 11.04
N LEU A 85 13.49 -11.11 12.27
CA LEU A 85 14.15 -9.96 12.89
C LEU A 85 15.64 -10.22 13.15
N LEU A 86 15.97 -11.42 13.68
CA LEU A 86 17.37 -11.81 13.89
C LEU A 86 18.13 -11.86 12.56
N GLU A 87 17.58 -12.50 11.53
CA GLU A 87 18.18 -12.55 10.19
C GLU A 87 18.41 -11.15 9.62
N SER A 88 17.45 -10.24 9.76
CA SER A 88 17.56 -8.87 9.28
C SER A 88 18.63 -8.08 10.03
N SER A 89 18.74 -8.28 11.35
CA SER A 89 19.76 -7.64 12.18
C SER A 89 21.16 -8.14 11.84
N GLN A 90 21.32 -9.46 11.65
CA GLN A 90 22.59 -10.09 11.26
C GLN A 90 23.03 -9.63 9.87
N GLN A 91 22.06 -9.54 8.92
CA GLN A 91 22.33 -9.05 7.58
C GLN A 91 22.80 -7.59 7.60
N ARG A 92 22.14 -6.72 8.37
CA ARG A 92 22.57 -5.34 8.54
C ARG A 92 23.99 -5.22 9.12
N ALA A 93 24.30 -6.04 10.12
CA ALA A 93 25.65 -6.09 10.69
C ALA A 93 26.72 -6.58 9.70
N ALA A 94 26.39 -7.57 8.86
CA ALA A 94 27.27 -8.06 7.80
C ALA A 94 27.51 -6.98 6.73
N GLU A 95 26.44 -6.28 6.29
CA GLU A 95 26.55 -5.18 5.32
C GLU A 95 27.41 -4.03 5.83
N ALA A 96 27.35 -3.71 7.13
CA ALA A 96 28.22 -2.71 7.76
C ALA A 96 29.71 -3.11 7.74
N LYS A 97 30.01 -4.40 7.58
CA LYS A 97 31.37 -4.96 7.44
C LYS A 97 31.76 -5.18 5.97
N GLY A 98 30.98 -4.70 5.02
CA GLY A 98 31.27 -4.81 3.57
C GLY A 98 30.65 -6.00 2.85
N ALA A 99 29.80 -6.78 3.52
CA ALA A 99 29.07 -7.85 2.82
C ALA A 99 28.06 -7.31 1.80
N ALA A 100 27.75 -8.11 0.79
CA ALA A 100 26.76 -7.76 -0.24
C ALA A 100 25.36 -7.55 0.37
N ILE A 101 24.63 -6.58 -0.19
CA ILE A 101 23.23 -6.30 0.19
C ILE A 101 22.36 -7.48 -0.22
N LYS A 102 21.70 -8.11 0.75
CA LYS A 102 20.74 -9.18 0.49
C LYS A 102 19.35 -8.61 0.22
N ARG A 103 18.72 -9.06 -0.86
CA ARG A 103 17.36 -8.69 -1.26
C ARG A 103 16.44 -9.89 -1.18
N THR A 104 15.14 -9.61 -1.09
CA THR A 104 14.10 -10.62 -1.25
C THR A 104 14.02 -11.06 -2.72
N ALA A 105 13.40 -12.21 -2.99
CA ALA A 105 13.11 -12.65 -4.36
C ALA A 105 12.15 -11.64 -5.04
N GLY A 106 12.37 -11.38 -6.33
CA GLY A 106 11.46 -10.62 -7.16
C GLY A 106 10.43 -11.53 -7.84
N MET A 107 9.33 -10.95 -8.33
CA MET A 107 8.31 -11.72 -9.07
C MET A 107 8.83 -12.23 -10.42
N GLU A 108 9.69 -11.47 -11.07
CA GLU A 108 10.27 -11.82 -12.38
C GLU A 108 11.19 -13.04 -12.37
N THR A 109 11.71 -13.41 -11.20
CA THR A 109 12.63 -14.56 -11.04
C THR A 109 11.90 -15.87 -10.75
N GLN A 110 10.59 -15.85 -10.63
CA GLN A 110 9.77 -17.01 -10.30
C GLN A 110 8.99 -17.47 -11.53
N ASP A 111 9.08 -18.73 -11.87
CA ASP A 111 8.17 -19.38 -12.81
C ASP A 111 7.29 -20.35 -12.01
N ILE A 112 6.11 -19.84 -11.60
CA ILE A 112 5.20 -20.58 -10.73
C ILE A 112 4.22 -21.36 -11.60
N PRO A 113 4.17 -22.70 -11.48
CA PRO A 113 3.22 -23.52 -12.24
C PRO A 113 1.78 -23.17 -11.90
N GLU A 114 0.89 -23.31 -12.89
CA GLU A 114 -0.54 -22.97 -12.73
C GLU A 114 -1.20 -23.70 -11.55
N GLU A 115 -0.85 -24.96 -11.32
CA GLU A 115 -1.38 -25.75 -10.20
C GLU A 115 -0.93 -25.23 -8.83
N GLU A 116 0.23 -24.58 -8.75
CA GLU A 116 0.68 -23.92 -7.52
C GLU A 116 -0.01 -22.54 -7.35
N LEU A 117 -0.22 -21.80 -8.45
CA LEU A 117 -0.95 -20.54 -8.42
C LEU A 117 -2.38 -20.70 -7.88
N LYS A 118 -3.05 -21.81 -8.25
CA LYS A 118 -4.40 -22.13 -7.77
C LYS A 118 -4.47 -22.36 -6.26
N LYS A 119 -3.36 -22.73 -5.62
CA LYS A 119 -3.29 -22.96 -4.17
C LYS A 119 -2.94 -21.70 -3.38
N MET A 120 -2.48 -20.66 -4.07
CA MET A 120 -2.09 -19.40 -3.42
C MET A 120 -3.30 -18.54 -3.07
N PRO A 121 -3.18 -17.64 -2.05
CA PRO A 121 -4.16 -16.58 -1.86
C PRO A 121 -4.41 -15.79 -3.14
N THR A 122 -5.65 -15.34 -3.36
CA THR A 122 -6.07 -14.64 -4.58
C THR A 122 -5.19 -13.45 -4.89
N LEU A 123 -4.85 -12.65 -3.87
CA LEU A 123 -3.91 -11.53 -4.04
C LEU A 123 -2.60 -11.94 -4.69
N TYR A 124 -2.00 -13.04 -4.24
CA TYR A 124 -0.67 -13.45 -4.72
C TYR A 124 -0.74 -14.10 -6.09
N SER A 125 -1.74 -14.95 -6.37
CA SER A 125 -1.90 -15.57 -7.68
C SER A 125 -2.22 -14.55 -8.78
N GLU A 126 -3.20 -13.67 -8.54
CA GLU A 126 -3.54 -12.60 -9.47
C GLU A 126 -2.42 -11.54 -9.58
N GLY A 127 -1.78 -11.20 -8.47
CA GLY A 127 -0.65 -10.27 -8.43
C GLY A 127 0.55 -10.78 -9.21
N TYR A 128 0.85 -12.07 -9.12
CA TYR A 128 1.91 -12.71 -9.93
C TYR A 128 1.61 -12.57 -11.44
N ILE A 129 0.36 -12.86 -11.85
CA ILE A 129 -0.03 -12.74 -13.25
C ILE A 129 0.01 -11.26 -13.70
N TYR A 130 -0.56 -10.36 -12.91
CA TYR A 130 -0.63 -8.94 -13.23
C TYR A 130 0.75 -8.30 -13.33
N TYR A 131 1.52 -8.33 -12.25
CA TYR A 131 2.81 -7.64 -12.16
C TYR A 131 3.96 -8.41 -12.81
N GLY A 132 3.90 -9.75 -12.81
CA GLY A 132 4.96 -10.58 -13.34
C GLY A 132 4.83 -10.92 -14.82
N LYS A 133 3.61 -10.91 -15.37
CA LYS A 133 3.34 -11.36 -16.75
C LYS A 133 2.63 -10.29 -17.59
N THR A 134 1.35 -9.99 -17.31
CA THR A 134 0.49 -9.23 -18.23
C THR A 134 0.73 -7.73 -18.23
N HIS A 135 1.09 -7.14 -17.09
CA HIS A 135 1.31 -5.70 -16.90
C HIS A 135 2.70 -5.41 -16.32
N ARG A 136 3.64 -6.28 -16.63
CA ARG A 136 5.00 -6.17 -16.14
C ARG A 136 5.66 -4.87 -16.60
N HIS A 137 6.33 -4.20 -15.66
CA HIS A 137 7.16 -3.03 -15.94
C HIS A 137 8.58 -3.28 -15.42
N PRO A 138 9.66 -2.97 -16.19
CA PRO A 138 11.03 -3.30 -15.81
C PRO A 138 11.49 -2.67 -14.49
N ASN A 139 10.90 -1.55 -14.09
CA ASN A 139 11.22 -0.87 -12.83
C ASN A 139 10.39 -1.37 -11.64
N SER A 140 9.46 -2.33 -11.84
CA SER A 140 8.62 -2.91 -10.79
C SER A 140 9.09 -4.33 -10.48
N THR A 141 10.03 -4.46 -9.53
CA THR A 141 10.68 -5.74 -9.21
C THR A 141 10.10 -6.47 -8.01
N PHE A 142 9.33 -5.76 -7.17
CA PHE A 142 8.86 -6.26 -5.86
C PHE A 142 9.97 -6.72 -4.91
N GLN A 143 11.22 -6.40 -5.22
CA GLN A 143 12.35 -6.68 -4.35
C GLN A 143 12.53 -5.57 -3.33
N TYR A 144 12.94 -5.95 -2.13
CA TYR A 144 13.41 -5.01 -1.11
C TYR A 144 14.55 -5.64 -0.31
N THR A 145 15.35 -4.81 0.36
CA THR A 145 16.48 -5.32 1.15
C THR A 145 15.98 -6.03 2.40
N VAL A 146 16.60 -7.16 2.75
CA VAL A 146 16.20 -7.95 3.95
C VAL A 146 16.24 -7.09 5.22
N ARG A 147 17.20 -6.18 5.34
CA ARG A 147 17.32 -5.26 6.48
C ARG A 147 16.14 -4.27 6.62
N SER A 148 15.35 -4.05 5.55
CA SER A 148 14.14 -3.21 5.62
C SER A 148 13.12 -3.72 6.63
N ASN A 149 13.14 -5.01 6.97
CA ASN A 149 12.24 -5.57 7.99
C ASN A 149 12.41 -4.91 9.36
N LEU A 150 13.59 -4.33 9.67
CA LEU A 150 13.82 -3.63 10.94
C LEU A 150 12.91 -2.41 11.10
N ASP A 151 12.58 -1.74 10.00
CA ASP A 151 11.66 -0.60 9.98
C ASP A 151 10.22 -1.04 9.68
N LEU A 152 10.04 -1.96 8.72
CA LEU A 152 8.72 -2.43 8.28
C LEU A 152 7.94 -3.15 9.38
N PHE A 153 8.60 -3.93 10.25
CA PHE A 153 7.89 -4.70 11.28
C PHE A 153 7.29 -3.85 12.39
N THR A 154 7.72 -2.61 12.54
CA THR A 154 7.16 -1.65 13.49
C THR A 154 6.12 -0.72 12.85
N PHE A 155 5.98 -0.75 11.54
CA PHE A 155 5.04 0.10 10.82
C PHE A 155 3.64 -0.50 10.81
N ASP A 156 2.63 0.35 11.08
CA ASP A 156 1.22 0.06 10.85
C ASP A 156 0.58 1.29 10.18
N ALA A 157 0.11 1.10 8.95
CA ALA A 157 -0.58 2.16 8.21
C ALA A 157 -1.89 2.60 8.87
N ALA A 158 -2.48 1.74 9.70
CA ALA A 158 -3.74 1.99 10.40
C ALA A 158 -3.56 2.48 11.84
N ASP A 159 -2.31 2.76 12.29
CA ASP A 159 -2.09 3.45 13.56
C ASP A 159 -2.39 4.95 13.42
N ASN A 160 -2.97 5.54 14.47
CA ASN A 160 -3.31 6.97 14.53
C ASN A 160 -4.28 7.44 13.44
N MET A 161 -5.18 6.57 13.00
CA MET A 161 -6.22 6.91 12.01
C MET A 161 -7.21 7.97 12.51
N ASP A 162 -7.30 8.17 13.81
CA ASP A 162 -8.06 9.25 14.46
C ASP A 162 -7.53 10.65 14.13
N LEU A 163 -6.27 10.75 13.67
CA LEU A 163 -5.71 12.02 13.19
C LEU A 163 -6.23 12.42 11.79
N ILE A 164 -6.83 11.53 11.03
CA ILE A 164 -7.46 11.87 9.75
C ILE A 164 -8.79 12.57 10.04
N ASN A 165 -8.81 13.88 9.83
CA ASN A 165 -10.02 14.72 9.96
C ASN A 165 -10.54 15.24 8.60
N GLN A 166 -9.83 14.92 7.51
CA GLN A 166 -10.24 15.22 6.16
C GLN A 166 -11.37 14.27 5.70
N PRO A 167 -12.14 14.65 4.67
CA PRO A 167 -12.97 13.70 3.93
C PRO A 167 -12.17 12.47 3.50
N LEU A 168 -12.70 11.27 3.79
CA LEU A 168 -12.02 9.99 3.56
C LEU A 168 -12.90 9.04 2.74
N LEU A 169 -12.39 8.60 1.59
CA LEU A 169 -13.01 7.53 0.80
C LEU A 169 -12.07 6.30 0.76
N MET A 170 -12.55 5.17 1.23
CA MET A 170 -11.81 3.91 1.14
C MET A 170 -12.54 2.95 0.21
N ILE A 171 -11.89 2.59 -0.92
CA ILE A 171 -12.45 1.71 -1.95
C ILE A 171 -11.75 0.36 -1.89
N ALA A 172 -12.51 -0.74 -1.96
CA ALA A 172 -11.98 -2.09 -2.08
C ALA A 172 -12.94 -3.00 -2.84
N GLY A 173 -12.44 -4.06 -3.45
CA GLY A 173 -13.29 -5.12 -3.98
C GLY A 173 -13.93 -5.93 -2.85
N ASP A 174 -15.21 -6.29 -2.97
CA ASP A 174 -15.92 -7.09 -1.96
C ASP A 174 -15.46 -8.55 -1.92
N LYS A 175 -14.72 -8.99 -2.97
CA LYS A 175 -14.09 -10.31 -3.07
C LYS A 175 -12.58 -10.27 -2.81
N ALA A 176 -12.04 -9.12 -2.42
CA ALA A 176 -10.63 -9.00 -2.09
C ALA A 176 -10.31 -9.72 -0.77
N ASP A 177 -9.37 -10.65 -0.80
CA ASP A 177 -8.84 -11.32 0.40
C ASP A 177 -8.04 -10.37 1.32
N THR A 178 -7.79 -9.13 0.84
CA THR A 178 -7.20 -8.01 1.58
C THR A 178 -8.22 -7.06 2.19
N LEU A 179 -9.52 -7.26 1.96
CA LEU A 179 -10.59 -6.35 2.39
C LEU A 179 -10.51 -6.00 3.89
N TYR A 180 -10.11 -6.96 4.72
CA TYR A 180 -9.96 -6.76 6.16
C TYR A 180 -9.04 -5.59 6.53
N MET A 181 -8.00 -5.32 5.74
CA MET A 181 -7.07 -4.20 6.01
C MET A 181 -7.77 -2.85 5.82
N THR A 182 -8.55 -2.73 4.74
CA THR A 182 -9.35 -1.53 4.45
C THR A 182 -10.42 -1.33 5.54
N GLN A 183 -11.12 -2.40 5.92
CA GLN A 183 -12.16 -2.35 6.95
C GLN A 183 -11.60 -1.97 8.33
N ASP A 184 -10.42 -2.50 8.69
CA ASP A 184 -9.77 -2.19 9.97
C ASP A 184 -9.34 -0.72 10.03
N ALA A 185 -8.69 -0.22 8.98
CA ALA A 185 -8.31 1.18 8.88
C ALA A 185 -9.53 2.12 8.88
N PHE A 186 -10.58 1.78 8.13
CA PHE A 186 -11.84 2.56 8.10
C PHE A 186 -12.50 2.65 9.47
N LYS A 187 -12.54 1.55 10.21
CA LYS A 187 -13.09 1.51 11.56
C LYS A 187 -12.32 2.42 12.51
N LYS A 188 -10.99 2.43 12.41
CA LYS A 188 -10.10 3.25 13.24
C LYS A 188 -10.12 4.75 12.88
N ALA A 189 -10.58 5.13 11.69
CA ALA A 189 -10.66 6.53 11.25
C ALA A 189 -11.81 7.26 11.95
N THR A 190 -11.62 7.61 13.21
CA THR A 190 -12.63 8.25 14.08
C THR A 190 -12.54 9.77 14.08
N GLY A 191 -11.50 10.37 13.49
CA GLY A 191 -11.29 11.82 13.44
C GLY A 191 -12.17 12.54 12.44
N THR A 192 -12.88 11.83 11.57
CA THR A 192 -13.80 12.40 10.58
C THR A 192 -15.14 11.65 10.56
N ASN A 193 -16.24 12.42 10.45
CA ASN A 193 -17.57 11.89 10.16
C ASN A 193 -17.85 11.87 8.64
N ASN A 194 -17.08 12.62 7.84
CA ASN A 194 -17.16 12.61 6.37
C ASN A 194 -16.28 11.49 5.84
N LYS A 195 -16.73 10.25 6.04
CA LYS A 195 -15.99 9.07 5.55
C LYS A 195 -16.95 8.04 4.94
N GLU A 196 -16.45 7.38 3.88
CA GLU A 196 -17.19 6.34 3.18
C GLU A 196 -16.30 5.14 2.89
N LEU A 197 -16.85 3.93 3.11
CA LEU A 197 -16.28 2.67 2.64
C LEU A 197 -17.11 2.21 1.43
N TYR A 198 -16.49 2.24 0.24
CA TYR A 198 -17.12 1.85 -1.00
C TYR A 198 -16.63 0.47 -1.47
N LEU A 199 -17.54 -0.49 -1.57
CA LEU A 199 -17.22 -1.86 -1.98
C LEU A 199 -17.63 -2.12 -3.42
N VAL A 200 -16.64 -2.38 -4.29
CA VAL A 200 -16.83 -2.73 -5.71
C VAL A 200 -17.30 -4.18 -5.79
N LYS A 201 -18.55 -4.36 -6.16
CA LYS A 201 -19.20 -5.68 -6.15
C LYS A 201 -18.56 -6.67 -7.14
N GLY A 202 -18.12 -7.81 -6.64
CA GLY A 202 -17.53 -8.91 -7.40
C GLY A 202 -16.05 -8.73 -7.72
N ALA A 203 -15.43 -7.59 -7.38
CA ALA A 203 -14.02 -7.35 -7.65
C ALA A 203 -13.11 -7.97 -6.58
N THR A 204 -11.98 -8.51 -7.01
CA THR A 204 -10.84 -8.83 -6.15
C THR A 204 -9.91 -7.61 -5.99
N HIS A 205 -8.85 -7.76 -5.20
CA HIS A 205 -7.85 -6.70 -5.00
C HIS A 205 -7.22 -6.24 -6.32
N ILE A 206 -6.71 -7.18 -7.11
CA ILE A 206 -5.98 -6.89 -8.36
C ILE A 206 -6.93 -6.46 -9.47
N GLN A 207 -8.13 -7.03 -9.54
CA GLN A 207 -9.10 -6.68 -10.58
C GLN A 207 -9.54 -5.22 -10.53
N THR A 208 -9.48 -4.57 -9.36
CA THR A 208 -9.77 -3.13 -9.23
C THR A 208 -8.79 -2.24 -10.02
N TYR A 209 -7.64 -2.75 -10.47
CA TYR A 209 -6.61 -1.96 -11.13
C TYR A 209 -6.77 -1.87 -12.64
N TRP A 210 -7.36 -2.91 -13.27
CA TRP A 210 -7.26 -3.05 -14.71
C TRP A 210 -8.53 -3.58 -15.41
N VAL A 211 -9.46 -4.21 -14.69
CA VAL A 211 -10.69 -4.70 -15.30
C VAL A 211 -11.60 -3.51 -15.62
N PRO A 212 -11.89 -3.22 -16.91
CA PRO A 212 -12.54 -1.96 -17.31
C PRO A 212 -13.84 -1.68 -16.58
N LYS A 213 -14.66 -2.70 -16.35
CA LYS A 213 -15.92 -2.58 -15.60
C LYS A 213 -15.71 -1.97 -14.22
N TYR A 214 -14.71 -2.48 -13.48
CA TYR A 214 -14.45 -2.02 -12.12
C TYR A 214 -13.72 -0.68 -12.10
N VAL A 215 -12.77 -0.47 -13.03
CA VAL A 215 -12.05 0.79 -13.18
C VAL A 215 -13.01 1.95 -13.46
N ASN A 216 -13.94 1.78 -14.41
CA ASN A 216 -14.92 2.82 -14.74
C ASN A 216 -15.85 3.16 -13.56
N GLU A 217 -16.29 2.15 -12.80
CA GLU A 217 -17.08 2.34 -11.58
C GLU A 217 -16.30 3.13 -10.52
N ILE A 218 -15.03 2.75 -10.30
CA ILE A 218 -14.14 3.40 -9.34
C ILE A 218 -13.82 4.84 -9.76
N GLU A 219 -13.55 5.07 -11.04
CA GLU A 219 -13.29 6.41 -11.58
C GLU A 219 -14.48 7.36 -11.32
N GLY A 220 -15.69 6.91 -11.64
CA GLY A 220 -16.91 7.69 -11.36
C GLY A 220 -17.07 8.02 -9.89
N LYS A 221 -16.76 7.07 -9.00
CA LYS A 221 -16.82 7.25 -7.55
C LYS A 221 -15.77 8.25 -7.06
N LEU A 222 -14.53 8.13 -7.51
CA LEU A 222 -13.44 9.06 -7.18
C LEU A 222 -13.72 10.47 -7.69
N ALA A 223 -14.20 10.60 -8.93
CA ALA A 223 -14.54 11.89 -9.51
C ALA A 223 -15.64 12.60 -8.71
N SER A 224 -16.69 11.87 -8.32
CA SER A 224 -17.75 12.40 -7.47
C SER A 224 -17.22 12.82 -6.09
N PHE A 225 -16.40 12.00 -5.47
CA PHE A 225 -15.82 12.28 -4.16
C PHE A 225 -14.96 13.55 -4.16
N TYR A 226 -14.02 13.68 -5.10
CA TYR A 226 -13.15 14.85 -5.15
C TYR A 226 -13.88 16.11 -5.57
N LYS A 227 -14.83 16.05 -6.51
CA LYS A 227 -15.66 17.22 -6.88
C LYS A 227 -16.50 17.74 -5.72
N GLY A 228 -16.91 16.87 -4.80
CA GLY A 228 -17.72 17.26 -3.64
C GLY A 228 -16.91 17.73 -2.43
N ASN A 229 -15.57 17.49 -2.42
CA ASN A 229 -14.73 17.73 -1.24
C ASN A 229 -13.50 18.60 -1.52
N LEU A 230 -13.25 18.98 -2.76
CA LEU A 230 -12.20 19.91 -3.21
C LEU A 230 -12.84 21.08 -3.97
#